data_2b57cda740ccd0b60a0208ed034b0f1a
#
_entry.id   2b57cda740ccd0b60a0208ed034b0f1a
#
_cell.length_a   1.000
_cell.length_b   1.000
_cell.length_c   1.000
_cell.angle_alpha   90.00
_cell.angle_beta   90.00
_cell.angle_gamma   90.00
#
_symmetry.space_group_name_H-M   'P 1'
#
loop_
_entity.id
_entity.type
_entity.pdbx_description
1 polymer ?
#
loop_
_entity_poly.entity_id
_entity_poly.type
_entity_poly.pdbx_seq_one_letter_code
_entity_poly.pdbx_strand_id
1 'polypeptide(L)'
;MNPEELELAAAIGATLRESWRAPVSPFVPAPDLPTPGWVARLIEGGVAGLAWWRIRGTPLASDPGVADLHAAFRHHAVHAARQERDLEHVLVHFNEAGLEPIVFKGWALSRLYPHRALRPFGDFDLLVRHGEAERARSASPWRTRRSKSPKGRSARCG
;
A
#
# COMPACT_ATOMS: atom_id res chain seq x y z
N MET A 1 20.85 12.90 14.78
CA MET A 1 19.41 12.98 15.04
C MET A 1 19.26 13.93 16.24
N ASN A 2 18.54 15.02 16.06
CA ASN A 2 18.31 15.98 17.13
C ASN A 2 17.20 15.47 18.09
N PRO A 3 17.03 16.07 19.28
CA PRO A 3 16.03 15.63 20.24
C PRO A 3 14.59 15.60 19.68
N GLU A 4 14.19 16.59 18.88
CA GLU A 4 12.89 16.68 18.24
C GLU A 4 12.63 15.54 17.24
N GLU A 5 13.65 15.16 16.45
CA GLU A 5 13.58 14.04 15.53
C GLU A 5 13.41 12.70 16.27
N LEU A 6 14.06 12.58 17.44
CA LEU A 6 13.95 11.38 18.26
C LEU A 6 12.55 11.25 18.88
N GLU A 7 11.97 12.34 19.40
CA GLU A 7 10.62 12.38 19.93
C GLU A 7 9.59 12.06 18.85
N LEU A 8 9.76 12.64 17.67
CA LEU A 8 8.89 12.37 16.50
C LEU A 8 8.97 10.89 16.08
N ALA A 9 10.16 10.32 16.00
CA ALA A 9 10.35 8.91 15.68
C ALA A 9 9.70 8.00 16.73
N ALA A 10 9.82 8.34 18.02
CA ALA A 10 9.18 7.59 19.10
C ALA A 10 7.65 7.66 19.02
N ALA A 11 7.08 8.83 18.71
CA ALA A 11 5.64 9.03 18.53
C ALA A 11 5.09 8.21 17.34
N ILE A 12 5.80 8.22 16.20
CA ILE A 12 5.47 7.40 15.02
C ILE A 12 5.51 5.91 15.39
N GLY A 13 6.58 5.46 16.03
CA GLY A 13 6.75 4.07 16.45
C GLY A 13 5.64 3.62 17.40
N ALA A 14 5.27 4.44 18.39
CA ALA A 14 4.18 4.16 19.32
C ALA A 14 2.83 4.06 18.60
N THR A 15 2.57 4.96 17.63
CA THR A 15 1.33 4.97 16.86
C THR A 15 1.20 3.72 15.99
N LEU A 16 2.27 3.29 15.35
CA LEU A 16 2.24 2.17 14.42
C LEU A 16 2.37 0.80 15.09
N ARG A 17 2.77 0.75 16.36
CA ARG A 17 2.93 -0.51 17.10
C ARG A 17 1.65 -1.34 17.02
N GLU A 18 1.78 -2.58 16.54
CA GLU A 18 0.69 -3.56 16.41
C GLU A 18 -0.52 -3.11 15.56
N SER A 19 -0.42 -2.00 14.82
CA SER A 19 -1.52 -1.47 14.01
C SER A 19 -2.02 -2.41 12.92
N TRP A 20 -1.21 -3.40 12.54
CA TRP A 20 -1.52 -4.43 11.53
C TRP A 20 -2.12 -5.70 12.12
N ARG A 21 -2.22 -5.81 13.45
CA ARG A 21 -2.76 -7.02 14.13
C ARG A 21 -4.24 -6.84 14.47
N ALA A 22 -4.93 -7.95 14.60
CA ALA A 22 -6.29 -8.00 15.14
C ALA A 22 -6.31 -8.98 16.34
N PRO A 23 -6.87 -8.62 17.51
CA PRO A 23 -7.41 -7.29 17.84
C PRO A 23 -6.33 -6.22 17.97
N VAL A 24 -6.67 -4.98 17.63
CA VAL A 24 -5.75 -3.84 17.77
C VAL A 24 -5.71 -3.40 19.24
N SER A 25 -4.52 -3.37 19.83
CA SER A 25 -4.35 -2.84 21.19
C SER A 25 -4.81 -1.39 21.30
N PRO A 26 -5.42 -0.95 22.39
CA PRO A 26 -5.80 0.45 22.58
C PRO A 26 -4.60 1.37 22.36
N PHE A 27 -4.82 2.41 21.55
CA PHE A 27 -3.82 3.46 21.39
C PHE A 27 -3.98 4.50 22.50
N VAL A 28 -2.93 4.70 23.26
CA VAL A 28 -2.84 5.78 24.24
C VAL A 28 -1.90 6.83 23.63
N PRO A 29 -2.42 7.97 23.16
CA PRO A 29 -1.57 9.04 22.66
C PRO A 29 -0.67 9.56 23.76
N ALA A 30 0.60 9.85 23.42
CA ALA A 30 1.45 10.63 24.32
C ALA A 30 0.81 12.02 24.50
N PRO A 31 0.83 12.60 25.72
CA PRO A 31 0.17 13.88 25.99
C PRO A 31 0.68 15.03 25.10
N ASP A 32 1.90 14.95 24.61
CA ASP A 32 2.59 15.99 23.85
C ASP A 32 2.87 15.55 22.39
N LEU A 33 1.93 14.89 21.72
CA LEU A 33 2.11 14.50 20.34
C LEU A 33 2.35 15.73 19.45
N PRO A 34 3.53 15.87 18.81
CA PRO A 34 3.84 17.02 17.95
C PRO A 34 3.06 16.93 16.64
N THR A 35 1.85 17.53 16.64
CA THR A 35 0.82 17.25 15.65
C THR A 35 1.22 17.57 14.18
N PRO A 36 1.86 18.70 13.79
CA PRO A 36 2.09 18.97 12.37
C PRO A 36 3.16 18.09 11.73
N GLY A 37 4.29 17.89 12.40
CA GLY A 37 5.39 17.08 11.86
C GLY A 37 5.10 15.58 11.85
N TRP A 38 4.37 15.09 12.82
CA TRP A 38 3.96 13.70 12.96
C TRP A 38 3.03 13.24 11.82
N VAL A 39 1.97 14.01 11.51
CA VAL A 39 1.03 13.69 10.43
C VAL A 39 1.73 13.68 9.07
N ALA A 40 2.56 14.70 8.78
CA ALA A 40 3.30 14.79 7.54
C ALA A 40 4.21 13.56 7.32
N ARG A 41 4.95 13.15 8.33
CA ARG A 41 5.82 11.97 8.26
C ARG A 41 5.08 10.66 8.05
N LEU A 42 3.90 10.51 8.66
CA LEU A 42 3.05 9.33 8.46
C LEU A 42 2.50 9.26 7.03
N ILE A 43 2.18 10.41 6.43
CA ILE A 43 1.73 10.50 5.04
C ILE A 43 2.89 10.19 4.10
N GLU A 44 4.04 10.85 4.26
CA GLU A 44 5.25 10.64 3.46
C GLU A 44 5.73 9.17 3.51
N GLY A 45 5.64 8.55 4.69
CA GLY A 45 5.98 7.14 4.89
C GLY A 45 4.94 6.14 4.36
N GLY A 46 3.80 6.61 3.82
CA GLY A 46 2.74 5.74 3.30
C GLY A 46 1.98 4.96 4.37
N VAL A 47 2.08 5.35 5.64
CA VAL A 47 1.49 4.65 6.79
C VAL A 47 0.33 5.41 7.45
N ALA A 48 -0.13 6.49 6.83
CA ALA A 48 -1.23 7.32 7.31
C ALA A 48 -2.51 6.50 7.59
N GLY A 49 -2.82 5.51 6.75
CA GLY A 49 -3.95 4.62 6.95
C GLY A 49 -3.85 3.79 8.23
N LEU A 50 -2.67 3.28 8.55
CA LEU A 50 -2.40 2.55 9.80
C LEU A 50 -2.54 3.47 11.01
N ALA A 51 -2.00 4.68 10.94
CA ALA A 51 -2.12 5.68 11.99
C ALA A 51 -3.58 6.03 12.26
N TRP A 52 -4.35 6.34 11.20
CA TRP A 52 -5.79 6.58 11.34
C TRP A 52 -6.51 5.39 11.98
N TRP A 53 -6.22 4.18 11.55
CA TRP A 53 -6.83 2.97 12.10
C TRP A 53 -6.61 2.83 13.61
N ARG A 54 -5.46 3.27 14.09
CA ARG A 54 -5.12 3.25 15.52
C ARG A 54 -5.87 4.29 16.33
N ILE A 55 -6.00 5.50 15.78
CA ILE A 55 -6.56 6.66 16.53
C ILE A 55 -8.07 6.82 16.38
N ARG A 56 -8.70 6.22 15.39
CA ARG A 56 -10.12 6.43 15.00
C ARG A 56 -11.14 6.23 16.13
N GLY A 57 -10.80 5.46 17.14
CA GLY A 57 -11.65 5.21 18.32
C GLY A 57 -11.25 6.04 19.55
N THR A 58 -10.40 7.02 19.39
CA THR A 58 -9.90 7.87 20.49
C THR A 58 -10.37 9.32 20.29
N PRO A 59 -10.34 10.17 21.35
CA PRO A 59 -10.64 11.59 21.20
C PRO A 59 -9.78 12.30 20.15
N LEU A 60 -8.55 11.84 19.91
CA LEU A 60 -7.64 12.40 18.92
C LEU A 60 -8.22 12.34 17.49
N ALA A 61 -9.09 11.39 17.18
CA ALA A 61 -9.73 11.30 15.87
C ALA A 61 -10.59 12.53 15.52
N SER A 62 -11.01 13.30 16.50
CA SER A 62 -11.78 14.54 16.32
C SER A 62 -10.90 15.80 16.20
N ASP A 63 -9.60 15.65 16.34
CA ASP A 63 -8.67 16.77 16.21
C ASP A 63 -8.51 17.14 14.72
N PRO A 64 -8.72 18.42 14.34
CA PRO A 64 -8.52 18.86 12.95
C PRO A 64 -7.11 18.57 12.42
N GLY A 65 -6.09 18.54 13.28
CA GLY A 65 -4.71 18.27 12.90
C GLY A 65 -4.48 16.86 12.34
N VAL A 66 -5.39 15.91 12.56
CA VAL A 66 -5.28 14.53 12.01
C VAL A 66 -6.24 14.26 10.86
N ALA A 67 -6.97 15.26 10.38
CA ALA A 67 -7.95 15.08 9.29
C ALA A 67 -7.34 14.47 8.03
N ASP A 68 -6.08 14.80 7.72
CA ASP A 68 -5.36 14.27 6.56
C ASP A 68 -5.08 12.76 6.68
N LEU A 69 -4.92 12.23 7.89
CA LEU A 69 -4.80 10.77 8.10
C LEU A 69 -6.10 10.06 7.72
N HIS A 70 -7.25 10.65 8.07
CA HIS A 70 -8.55 10.13 7.68
C HIS A 70 -8.76 10.21 6.17
N ALA A 71 -8.41 11.34 5.55
CA ALA A 71 -8.49 11.51 4.11
C ALA A 71 -7.62 10.48 3.37
N ALA A 72 -6.39 10.26 3.81
CA ALA A 72 -5.49 9.25 3.26
C ALA A 72 -6.07 7.82 3.42
N PHE A 73 -6.61 7.47 4.57
CA PHE A 73 -7.27 6.17 4.77
C PHE A 73 -8.44 5.96 3.80
N ARG A 74 -9.32 6.97 3.63
CA ARG A 74 -10.44 6.89 2.70
C ARG A 74 -9.97 6.74 1.25
N HIS A 75 -8.94 7.49 0.85
CA HIS A 75 -8.33 7.37 -0.47
C HIS A 75 -7.80 5.95 -0.71
N HIS A 76 -7.05 5.40 0.25
CA HIS A 76 -6.53 4.03 0.16
C HIS A 76 -7.67 2.99 0.11
N ALA A 77 -8.78 3.19 0.83
CA ALA A 77 -9.92 2.28 0.80
C ALA A 77 -10.57 2.23 -0.58
N VAL A 78 -10.80 3.39 -1.21
CA VAL A 78 -11.33 3.47 -2.58
C VAL A 78 -10.37 2.84 -3.59
N HIS A 79 -9.07 3.11 -3.45
CA HIS A 79 -8.04 2.55 -4.31
C HIS A 79 -7.98 1.02 -4.20
N ALA A 80 -7.98 0.49 -2.98
CA ALA A 80 -7.98 -0.96 -2.74
C ALA A 80 -9.21 -1.66 -3.34
N ALA A 81 -10.40 -1.04 -3.24
CA ALA A 81 -11.62 -1.58 -3.83
C ALA A 81 -11.57 -1.61 -5.37
N ARG A 82 -10.99 -0.58 -6.00
CA ARG A 82 -10.77 -0.56 -7.45
C ARG A 82 -9.79 -1.64 -7.89
N GLN A 83 -8.65 -1.72 -7.22
CA GLN A 83 -7.65 -2.74 -7.52
C GLN A 83 -8.21 -4.16 -7.36
N GLU A 84 -9.05 -4.41 -6.36
CA GLU A 84 -9.66 -5.73 -6.18
C GLU A 84 -10.53 -6.10 -7.37
N ARG A 85 -11.36 -5.18 -7.85
CA ARG A 85 -12.16 -5.39 -9.08
C ARG A 85 -11.28 -5.63 -10.30
N ASP A 86 -10.20 -4.87 -10.44
CA ASP A 86 -9.25 -5.03 -11.55
C ASP A 86 -8.58 -6.41 -11.49
N LEU A 87 -8.20 -6.88 -10.29
CA LEU A 87 -7.64 -8.22 -10.10
C LEU A 87 -8.65 -9.31 -10.46
N GLU A 88 -9.92 -9.18 -10.05
CA GLU A 88 -10.98 -10.12 -10.41
C GLU A 88 -11.10 -10.26 -11.93
N HIS A 89 -11.10 -9.13 -12.67
CA HIS A 89 -11.14 -9.16 -14.13
C HIS A 89 -9.92 -9.88 -14.72
N VAL A 90 -8.72 -9.61 -14.20
CA VAL A 90 -7.51 -10.30 -14.66
C VAL A 90 -7.61 -11.80 -14.42
N LEU A 91 -8.05 -12.22 -13.22
CA LEU A 91 -8.16 -13.63 -12.88
C LEU A 91 -9.19 -14.36 -13.75
N VAL A 92 -10.30 -13.71 -14.11
CA VAL A 92 -11.27 -14.27 -15.07
C VAL A 92 -10.61 -14.56 -16.41
N HIS A 93 -9.87 -13.61 -17.00
CA HIS A 93 -9.19 -13.81 -18.28
C HIS A 93 -8.13 -14.92 -18.23
N PHE A 94 -7.42 -15.04 -17.11
CA PHE A 94 -6.45 -16.11 -16.92
C PHE A 94 -7.14 -17.47 -16.85
N ASN A 95 -8.25 -17.57 -16.10
CA ASN A 95 -9.02 -18.80 -15.97
C ASN A 95 -9.63 -19.22 -17.33
N GLU A 96 -10.16 -18.30 -18.12
CA GLU A 96 -10.65 -18.55 -19.48
C GLU A 96 -9.55 -19.07 -20.42
N ALA A 97 -8.31 -18.63 -20.20
CA ALA A 97 -7.13 -19.14 -20.92
C ALA A 97 -6.60 -20.45 -20.33
N GLY A 98 -7.25 -21.05 -19.33
CA GLY A 98 -6.81 -22.27 -18.66
C GLY A 98 -5.53 -22.08 -17.84
N LEU A 99 -5.33 -20.90 -17.28
CA LEU A 99 -4.22 -20.55 -16.41
C LEU A 99 -4.70 -20.42 -14.96
N GLU A 100 -3.91 -20.89 -14.01
CA GLU A 100 -4.17 -20.81 -12.57
C GLU A 100 -3.06 -19.99 -11.89
N PRO A 101 -3.13 -18.65 -11.98
CA PRO A 101 -2.09 -17.81 -11.39
C PRO A 101 -2.19 -17.79 -9.86
N ILE A 102 -1.04 -17.67 -9.20
CA ILE A 102 -0.95 -17.37 -7.77
C ILE A 102 -0.74 -15.88 -7.61
N VAL A 103 -1.65 -15.22 -6.88
CA VAL A 103 -1.49 -13.80 -6.51
C VAL A 103 -0.45 -13.71 -5.40
N PHE A 104 0.55 -12.87 -5.59
CA PHE A 104 1.72 -12.79 -4.73
C PHE A 104 1.96 -11.34 -4.26
N LYS A 105 2.66 -11.14 -3.14
CA LYS A 105 2.99 -9.83 -2.53
C LYS A 105 1.78 -8.91 -2.30
N GLY A 106 1.79 -7.70 -2.89
CA GLY A 106 0.90 -6.57 -2.66
C GLY A 106 -0.49 -6.89 -2.13
N TRP A 107 -1.38 -7.34 -3.00
CA TRP A 107 -2.74 -7.71 -2.63
C TRP A 107 -2.80 -8.89 -1.65
N ALA A 108 -2.02 -9.94 -1.87
CA ALA A 108 -2.02 -11.12 -1.00
C ALA A 108 -1.66 -10.76 0.45
N LEU A 109 -0.65 -9.92 0.63
CA LEU A 109 -0.24 -9.44 1.95
C LEU A 109 -1.27 -8.47 2.57
N SER A 110 -1.99 -7.69 1.77
CA SER A 110 -3.03 -6.80 2.31
C SER A 110 -4.16 -7.55 3.01
N ARG A 111 -4.37 -8.83 2.67
CA ARG A 111 -5.36 -9.73 3.31
C ARG A 111 -5.02 -10.09 4.75
N LEU A 112 -3.77 -9.91 5.17
CA LEU A 112 -3.32 -10.16 6.53
C LEU A 112 -3.61 -8.99 7.48
N TYR A 113 -4.02 -7.84 6.95
CA TYR A 113 -4.35 -6.66 7.73
C TYR A 113 -5.85 -6.63 8.10
N PRO A 114 -6.23 -6.00 9.22
CA PRO A 114 -7.64 -5.87 9.64
C PRO A 114 -8.53 -5.17 8.60
N HIS A 115 -7.93 -4.32 7.77
CA HIS A 115 -8.61 -3.64 6.66
C HIS A 115 -7.66 -3.46 5.49
N ARG A 116 -8.12 -3.68 4.27
CA ARG A 116 -7.28 -3.65 3.05
C ARG A 116 -6.62 -2.30 2.79
N ALA A 117 -7.28 -1.20 3.16
CA ALA A 117 -6.74 0.15 3.05
C ALA A 117 -5.48 0.41 3.91
N LEU A 118 -5.15 -0.50 4.82
CA LEU A 118 -4.01 -0.34 5.72
C LEU A 118 -2.67 -0.68 5.06
N ARG A 119 -2.71 -1.40 3.95
CA ARG A 119 -1.53 -1.73 3.17
C ARG A 119 -1.78 -1.41 1.69
N PRO A 120 -1.62 -0.13 1.30
CA PRO A 120 -1.72 0.24 -0.11
C PRO A 120 -0.65 -0.48 -0.94
N PHE A 121 -0.99 -0.80 -2.17
CA PHE A 121 -0.12 -1.43 -3.15
C PHE A 121 -0.42 -0.84 -4.52
N GLY A 122 0.54 -0.89 -5.46
CA GLY A 122 0.42 -0.24 -6.77
C GLY A 122 0.18 -1.21 -7.93
N ASP A 123 0.64 -2.44 -7.79
CA ASP A 123 0.68 -3.45 -8.84
C ASP A 123 0.22 -4.83 -8.34
N PHE A 124 -0.05 -5.72 -9.29
CA PHE A 124 -0.32 -7.13 -9.03
C PHE A 124 0.84 -7.97 -9.50
N ASP A 125 1.40 -8.73 -8.58
CA ASP A 125 2.37 -9.77 -8.90
C ASP A 125 1.62 -11.10 -9.06
N LEU A 126 1.69 -11.68 -10.24
CA LEU A 126 1.08 -12.97 -10.56
C LEU A 126 2.16 -13.98 -10.93
N LEU A 127 2.15 -15.11 -10.27
CA LEU A 127 3.01 -16.24 -10.58
C LEU A 127 2.22 -17.27 -11.41
N VAL A 128 2.78 -17.70 -12.52
CA VAL A 128 2.25 -18.78 -13.36
C VAL A 128 3.23 -19.94 -13.42
N ARG A 129 2.78 -21.12 -13.81
CA ARG A 129 3.64 -22.30 -13.95
C ARG A 129 4.72 -22.08 -15.01
N HIS A 130 5.83 -22.79 -14.87
CA HIS A 130 6.89 -22.75 -15.86
C HIS A 130 6.35 -23.14 -17.24
N GLY A 131 6.68 -22.35 -18.26
CA GLY A 131 6.19 -22.55 -19.63
C GLY A 131 4.87 -21.85 -19.97
N GLU A 132 4.15 -21.30 -19.00
CA GLU A 132 2.89 -20.57 -19.22
C GLU A 132 3.05 -19.06 -19.46
N ALA A 133 4.25 -18.54 -19.38
CA ALA A 133 4.50 -17.08 -19.42
C ALA A 133 3.99 -16.40 -20.70
N GLU A 134 4.12 -17.03 -21.87
CA GLU A 134 3.61 -16.47 -23.14
C GLU A 134 2.08 -16.47 -23.20
N ARG A 135 1.44 -17.56 -22.75
CA ARG A 135 -0.02 -17.63 -22.63
C ARG A 135 -0.54 -16.58 -21.65
N ALA A 136 0.14 -16.42 -20.52
CA ALA A 136 -0.21 -15.42 -19.50
C ALA A 136 -0.11 -13.99 -20.06
N ARG A 137 0.94 -13.66 -20.82
CA ARG A 137 1.05 -12.36 -21.49
C ARG A 137 -0.05 -12.13 -22.51
N SER A 138 -0.45 -13.16 -23.24
CA SER A 138 -1.51 -13.07 -24.24
C SER A 138 -2.90 -12.95 -23.60
N ALA A 139 -3.13 -13.60 -22.46
CA ALA A 139 -4.38 -13.57 -21.71
C ALA A 139 -4.54 -12.29 -20.89
N SER A 140 -3.46 -11.55 -20.62
CA SER A 140 -3.52 -10.33 -19.84
C SER A 140 -4.35 -9.25 -20.55
N PRO A 141 -5.41 -8.70 -19.92
CA PRO A 141 -6.18 -7.60 -20.50
C PRO A 141 -5.35 -6.33 -20.63
N TRP A 142 -4.27 -6.23 -19.90
CA TRP A 142 -3.32 -5.12 -19.99
C TRP A 142 -2.24 -5.48 -21.02
N ARG A 143 -2.47 -5.18 -22.29
CA ARG A 143 -1.40 -5.24 -23.28
C ARG A 143 -0.30 -4.28 -22.84
N THR A 144 0.80 -4.84 -22.36
CA THR A 144 2.02 -4.09 -22.08
C THR A 144 2.33 -3.20 -23.28
N ARG A 145 2.25 -1.87 -23.10
CA ARG A 145 2.93 -0.97 -24.01
C ARG A 145 4.40 -1.36 -23.94
N ARG A 146 4.88 -1.99 -25.01
CA ARG A 146 6.31 -2.22 -25.18
C ARG A 146 6.99 -0.89 -24.93
N SER A 147 7.72 -0.77 -23.83
CA SER A 147 8.71 0.26 -23.69
C SER A 147 9.71 0.01 -24.82
N LYS A 148 9.68 0.85 -25.84
CA LYS A 148 10.75 0.92 -26.82
C LYS A 148 11.96 1.37 -26.04
N SER A 149 12.82 0.45 -25.65
CA SER A 149 14.16 0.77 -25.20
C SER A 149 14.80 1.61 -26.30
N PRO A 150 15.31 2.82 -25.99
CA PRO A 150 16.05 3.59 -26.99
C PRO A 150 17.26 2.73 -27.39
N LYS A 151 17.31 2.35 -28.69
CA LYS A 151 18.47 1.70 -29.26
C LYS A 151 19.68 2.56 -28.94
N GLY A 152 20.62 2.03 -28.16
CA GLY A 152 21.89 2.68 -27.85
C GLY A 152 22.56 3.11 -29.15
N ARG A 153 22.83 4.41 -29.25
CA ARG A 153 23.76 4.95 -30.25
C ARG A 153 25.14 4.40 -29.87
N SER A 154 25.65 3.47 -30.64
CA SER A 154 27.08 3.15 -30.60
C SER A 154 27.85 4.40 -31.01
N ALA A 155 28.46 5.07 -30.07
CA ALA A 155 29.51 6.06 -30.35
C ALA A 155 30.70 5.29 -30.90
N ARG A 156 30.96 5.42 -32.21
CA ARG A 156 32.26 5.08 -32.79
C ARG A 156 33.20 6.22 -32.39
N CYS A 157 34.18 5.91 -31.55
CA CYS A 157 35.38 6.72 -31.47
C CYS A 157 36.19 6.47 -32.73
N GLY A 158 36.48 7.56 -33.47
CA GLY A 158 37.56 7.67 -34.43
C GLY A 158 38.73 8.37 -33.74
#